data_16cea30f98950740a93fafe1d21c74f3
#
_entry.id   16cea30f98950740a93fafe1d21c74f3
#
_cell.length_a   1.000
_cell.length_b   1.000
_cell.length_c   1.000
_cell.angle_alpha   90.00
_cell.angle_beta   90.00
_cell.angle_gamma   90.00
#
_symmetry.space_group_name_H-M   'P 1'
#
loop_
_entity.id
_entity.type
_entity.pdbx_description
1 polymer ?
#
loop_
_entity_poly.entity_id
_entity_poly.type
_entity_poly.pdbx_seq_one_letter_code
_entity_poly.pdbx_strand_id
1 'polypeptide(L)'
;MSLFDRLFRKGPKEQKYFQMMNGMIPMFSQFGTNIYASDVVQQVLKCIVDELKKLQMTHIRLQDSDPIPVKGNVQNILDNPNPIMTQSEFLEKTFYLLLMNYNAFIIPTYYTWTEEEIDASGNKIEVERRRYEALWPIKPTQVDFIEDLSGRLFVKFYFGTGETTTIRYSDVIHLKYNFSVNEFMGGNELGQPDHKALLQTLDLNHTLLQGVAKAMKSSYAVNAVVKHNTMMDDGKMDKALRELERKLENNESGFLPIDLKADFIPIEKKIALVDKPTLEFIDSKILRTWRVPLCILQGDYTPAQYEAFYQSCLEPIIISTAQAFTKKIFTQRMLSYGNKIVLYPEELVFMTMDQKLRMIESLSPTGGLYENEKRTIFGMKPEPELIGKRYISLNWIEANQAADYQLGKVNVEVVDEEKEEV
;
A
#
# COMPACT_ATOMS: atom_id res chain seq x y z
N MET A 1 -31.89 -7.34 -3.63
CA MET A 1 -31.43 -5.94 -3.70
C MET A 1 -29.92 -5.95 -3.71
N SER A 2 -29.34 -5.50 -4.82
CA SER A 2 -27.89 -5.42 -4.97
C SER A 2 -27.30 -4.43 -3.94
N LEU A 3 -26.05 -4.67 -3.52
CA LEU A 3 -25.29 -3.78 -2.64
C LEU A 3 -25.19 -2.38 -3.27
N PHE A 4 -25.19 -2.30 -4.59
CA PHE A 4 -25.25 -1.09 -5.40
C PHE A 4 -26.55 -0.29 -5.22
N ASP A 5 -27.71 -0.93 -5.11
CA ASP A 5 -28.98 -0.24 -4.88
C ASP A 5 -29.02 0.51 -3.54
N ARG A 6 -28.29 0.03 -2.53
CA ARG A 6 -28.18 0.72 -1.23
C ARG A 6 -27.21 1.90 -1.26
N LEU A 7 -26.12 1.77 -2.00
CA LEU A 7 -25.07 2.79 -2.11
C LEU A 7 -25.51 4.01 -2.92
N PHE A 8 -26.36 3.83 -3.93
CA PHE A 8 -26.62 4.86 -4.95
C PHE A 8 -28.04 5.39 -5.01
N ARG A 9 -28.88 5.12 -3.99
CA ARG A 9 -30.29 5.52 -3.96
C ARG A 9 -30.59 7.02 -3.98
N LYS A 10 -29.58 7.91 -3.86
CA LYS A 10 -29.73 9.36 -3.89
C LYS A 10 -28.69 10.02 -4.80
N GLY A 11 -28.72 9.69 -6.06
CA GLY A 11 -28.05 10.52 -7.06
C GLY A 11 -28.81 11.86 -7.23
N PRO A 12 -28.14 12.97 -7.51
CA PRO A 12 -28.79 14.25 -7.73
C PRO A 12 -29.77 14.15 -8.90
N LYS A 13 -31.01 14.60 -8.69
CA LYS A 13 -32.10 14.58 -9.68
C LYS A 13 -31.89 15.54 -10.87
N GLU A 14 -30.81 16.31 -10.89
CA GLU A 14 -30.53 17.32 -11.91
C GLU A 14 -29.31 16.97 -12.77
N GLN A 15 -29.49 16.00 -13.65
CA GLN A 15 -28.42 15.61 -14.62
C GLN A 15 -28.81 15.95 -16.06
N LYS A 16 -29.19 17.18 -16.36
CA LYS A 16 -29.66 17.44 -17.72
C LYS A 16 -28.59 17.87 -18.72
N TYR A 17 -27.48 18.44 -18.30
CA TYR A 17 -26.44 18.92 -19.24
C TYR A 17 -25.05 18.85 -18.61
N PHE A 18 -24.28 17.83 -18.96
CA PHE A 18 -22.88 17.70 -18.59
C PHE A 18 -22.00 17.81 -19.82
N GLN A 19 -20.95 18.59 -19.74
CA GLN A 19 -19.92 18.68 -20.76
C GLN A 19 -18.70 17.84 -20.32
N MET A 20 -18.23 17.00 -21.24
CA MET A 20 -17.04 16.18 -20.98
C MET A 20 -15.79 17.07 -20.99
N MET A 21 -14.99 17.01 -19.92
CA MET A 21 -13.74 17.76 -19.85
C MET A 21 -12.66 17.03 -20.65
N ASN A 22 -11.97 17.80 -21.54
CA ASN A 22 -10.81 17.36 -22.34
C ASN A 22 -11.01 16.31 -23.45
N GLY A 23 -12.22 15.95 -23.84
CA GLY A 23 -12.45 15.08 -25.01
C GLY A 23 -11.78 13.70 -24.98
N MET A 24 -10.99 13.38 -23.96
CA MET A 24 -10.37 12.09 -23.71
C MET A 24 -11.09 11.39 -22.57
N ILE A 25 -11.60 10.21 -22.85
CA ILE A 25 -12.18 9.30 -21.85
C ILE A 25 -11.02 8.62 -21.14
N PRO A 26 -10.72 8.92 -19.87
CA PRO A 26 -9.76 8.13 -19.12
C PRO A 26 -10.37 6.76 -18.89
N MET A 27 -9.93 5.78 -19.66
CA MET A 27 -10.33 4.39 -19.46
C MET A 27 -9.56 3.84 -18.27
N PHE A 28 -10.28 3.43 -17.25
CA PHE A 28 -9.76 2.53 -16.21
C PHE A 28 -9.67 1.14 -16.85
N SER A 29 -8.78 0.98 -17.83
CA SER A 29 -8.57 -0.32 -18.41
C SER A 29 -7.89 -1.21 -17.38
N GLN A 30 -8.22 -2.49 -17.41
CA GLN A 30 -7.43 -3.53 -16.74
C GLN A 30 -6.07 -3.65 -17.48
N PHE A 31 -5.38 -2.56 -17.64
CA PHE A 31 -4.14 -2.44 -18.42
C PHE A 31 -3.04 -3.08 -17.61
N GLY A 32 -3.08 -3.94 -16.95
CA GLY A 32 -2.04 -4.51 -16.15
C GLY A 32 -2.16 -6.03 -15.96
N THR A 33 -3.11 -6.69 -16.59
CA THR A 33 -3.21 -8.15 -16.44
C THR A 33 -1.90 -8.84 -16.82
N ASN A 34 -1.18 -8.36 -17.81
CA ASN A 34 0.10 -8.95 -18.21
C ASN A 34 1.25 -8.64 -17.23
N ILE A 35 1.31 -7.43 -16.68
CA ILE A 35 2.34 -7.06 -15.68
C ILE A 35 2.08 -7.75 -14.35
N TYR A 36 0.85 -7.76 -13.91
CA TYR A 36 0.44 -8.36 -12.64
C TYR A 36 0.38 -9.89 -12.71
N ALA A 37 0.56 -10.50 -13.87
CA ALA A 37 0.81 -11.92 -14.01
C ALA A 37 2.25 -12.30 -13.60
N SER A 38 3.17 -11.32 -13.51
CA SER A 38 4.52 -11.56 -13.00
C SER A 38 4.51 -11.75 -11.49
N ASP A 39 5.10 -12.83 -11.03
CA ASP A 39 5.25 -13.17 -9.62
C ASP A 39 6.05 -12.10 -8.85
N VAL A 40 7.12 -11.57 -9.45
CA VAL A 40 7.95 -10.51 -8.87
C VAL A 40 7.12 -9.26 -8.61
N VAL A 41 6.29 -8.84 -9.57
CA VAL A 41 5.41 -7.67 -9.42
C VAL A 41 4.39 -7.88 -8.31
N GLN A 42 3.78 -9.06 -8.25
CA GLN A 42 2.82 -9.39 -7.17
C GLN A 42 3.47 -9.37 -5.79
N GLN A 43 4.68 -9.90 -5.66
CA GLN A 43 5.44 -9.87 -4.41
C GLN A 43 5.73 -8.44 -3.95
N VAL A 44 6.13 -7.56 -4.87
CA VAL A 44 6.37 -6.15 -4.58
C VAL A 44 5.10 -5.44 -4.11
N LEU A 45 4.01 -5.58 -4.85
CA LEU A 45 2.74 -4.96 -4.48
C LEU A 45 2.24 -5.46 -3.12
N LYS A 46 2.33 -6.76 -2.88
CA LYS A 46 1.96 -7.36 -1.61
C LYS A 46 2.83 -6.82 -0.47
N CYS A 47 4.15 -6.71 -0.67
CA CYS A 47 5.06 -6.16 0.33
C CYS A 47 4.67 -4.73 0.74
N ILE A 48 4.41 -3.84 -0.24
CA ILE A 48 3.99 -2.46 0.04
C ILE A 48 2.63 -2.42 0.73
N VAL A 49 1.66 -3.19 0.24
CA VAL A 49 0.30 -3.21 0.79
C VAL A 49 0.27 -3.79 2.20
N ASP A 50 1.05 -4.86 2.47
CA ASP A 50 1.15 -5.48 3.79
C ASP A 50 1.73 -4.51 4.85
N GLU A 51 2.61 -3.59 4.44
CA GLU A 51 3.07 -2.53 5.34
C GLU A 51 2.03 -1.42 5.52
N LEU A 52 1.39 -0.99 4.44
CA LEU A 52 0.40 0.09 4.49
C LEU A 52 -0.90 -0.30 5.23
N LYS A 53 -1.31 -1.57 5.22
CA LYS A 53 -2.51 -2.03 5.93
C LYS A 53 -2.36 -2.09 7.46
N LYS A 54 -1.13 -2.01 7.96
CA LYS A 54 -0.83 -1.92 9.41
C LYS A 54 -1.08 -0.52 9.98
N LEU A 55 -1.29 0.48 9.13
CA LEU A 55 -1.51 1.85 9.55
C LEU A 55 -2.84 2.02 10.27
N GLN A 56 -2.85 2.85 11.30
CA GLN A 56 -4.07 3.29 11.99
C GLN A 56 -4.46 4.67 11.51
N MET A 57 -5.73 4.82 11.13
CA MET A 57 -6.30 6.10 10.73
C MET A 57 -6.86 6.82 11.96
N THR A 58 -6.33 7.98 12.28
CA THR A 58 -6.74 8.73 13.47
C THR A 58 -7.21 10.13 13.11
N HIS A 59 -8.37 10.53 13.67
CA HIS A 59 -8.85 11.90 13.62
C HIS A 59 -8.20 12.69 14.75
N ILE A 60 -7.42 13.71 14.41
CA ILE A 60 -6.80 14.62 15.35
C ILE A 60 -7.28 16.05 15.14
N ARG A 61 -7.21 16.84 16.20
CA ARG A 61 -7.34 18.29 16.13
C ARG A 61 -6.05 18.92 16.64
N LEU A 62 -5.48 19.80 15.85
CA LEU A 62 -4.34 20.62 16.31
C LEU A 62 -4.86 21.76 17.19
N GLN A 63 -4.43 21.77 18.45
CA GLN A 63 -4.69 22.85 19.39
C GLN A 63 -3.34 23.35 19.91
N ASP A 64 -3.03 24.61 19.66
CA ASP A 64 -1.73 25.22 20.02
C ASP A 64 -0.51 24.40 19.56
N SER A 65 -0.61 23.78 18.39
CA SER A 65 0.35 22.87 17.75
C SER A 65 0.35 21.42 18.29
N ASP A 66 -0.36 21.10 19.35
CA ASP A 66 -0.46 19.75 19.87
C ASP A 66 -1.54 18.94 19.16
N PRO A 67 -1.24 17.72 18.70
CA PRO A 67 -2.21 16.82 18.07
C PRO A 67 -3.05 16.11 19.12
N ILE A 68 -4.30 16.51 19.28
CA ILE A 68 -5.24 15.89 20.23
C ILE A 68 -6.15 14.92 19.46
N PRO A 69 -6.20 13.62 19.83
CA PRO A 69 -7.13 12.67 19.22
C PRO A 69 -8.58 13.05 19.51
N VAL A 70 -9.42 13.02 18.49
CA VAL A 70 -10.84 13.38 18.57
C VAL A 70 -11.69 12.13 18.41
N LYS A 71 -12.44 11.79 19.45
CA LYS A 71 -13.45 10.72 19.40
C LYS A 71 -14.76 11.27 18.81
N GLY A 72 -15.40 10.51 17.93
CA GLY A 72 -16.66 10.92 17.32
C GLY A 72 -16.99 10.12 16.07
N ASN A 73 -17.99 10.59 15.31
CA ASN A 73 -18.46 9.89 14.11
C ASN A 73 -17.34 9.65 13.08
N VAL A 74 -16.45 10.63 12.90
CA VAL A 74 -15.33 10.49 11.96
C VAL A 74 -14.36 9.40 12.43
N GLN A 75 -13.98 9.38 13.73
CA GLN A 75 -13.10 8.30 14.21
C GLN A 75 -13.78 6.93 14.09
N ASN A 76 -15.06 6.84 14.46
CA ASN A 76 -15.78 5.56 14.39
C ASN A 76 -15.83 4.99 12.97
N ILE A 77 -15.93 5.84 11.94
CA ILE A 77 -15.93 5.38 10.54
C ILE A 77 -14.52 5.07 10.02
N LEU A 78 -13.48 5.66 10.60
CA LEU A 78 -12.10 5.30 10.30
C LEU A 78 -11.77 3.94 10.91
N ASP A 79 -12.23 3.65 12.14
CA ASP A 79 -12.03 2.36 12.81
C ASP A 79 -12.88 1.24 12.17
N ASN A 80 -14.10 1.57 11.76
CA ASN A 80 -15.06 0.64 11.15
C ASN A 80 -15.57 1.22 9.83
N PRO A 81 -14.80 1.10 8.75
CA PRO A 81 -15.11 1.80 7.49
C PRO A 81 -16.42 1.37 6.84
N ASN A 82 -16.82 0.12 6.98
CA ASN A 82 -18.09 -0.41 6.50
C ASN A 82 -18.44 -1.75 7.17
N PRO A 83 -19.67 -2.24 7.06
CA PRO A 83 -20.11 -3.48 7.72
C PRO A 83 -19.42 -4.77 7.25
N ILE A 84 -18.64 -4.73 6.16
CA ILE A 84 -18.05 -5.92 5.53
C ILE A 84 -16.54 -5.99 5.80
N MET A 85 -15.89 -4.84 5.96
CA MET A 85 -14.43 -4.73 6.00
C MET A 85 -13.97 -4.15 7.33
N THR A 86 -12.94 -4.75 7.91
CA THR A 86 -12.14 -4.16 8.97
C THR A 86 -11.32 -2.98 8.41
N GLN A 87 -10.75 -2.15 9.28
CA GLN A 87 -9.86 -1.05 8.86
C GLN A 87 -8.67 -1.57 8.02
N SER A 88 -8.05 -2.67 8.45
CA SER A 88 -6.93 -3.27 7.73
C SER A 88 -7.32 -3.78 6.34
N GLU A 89 -8.45 -4.47 6.19
CA GLU A 89 -8.96 -4.94 4.89
C GLU A 89 -9.37 -3.79 3.97
N PHE A 90 -9.92 -2.73 4.54
CA PHE A 90 -10.25 -1.51 3.81
C PHE A 90 -8.99 -0.84 3.26
N LEU A 91 -7.94 -0.70 4.07
CA LEU A 91 -6.66 -0.14 3.65
C LEU A 91 -5.98 -1.05 2.61
N GLU A 92 -5.97 -2.37 2.84
CA GLU A 92 -5.43 -3.36 1.91
C GLU A 92 -6.07 -3.21 0.52
N LYS A 93 -7.39 -3.22 0.44
CA LYS A 93 -8.12 -3.05 -0.82
C LYS A 93 -7.85 -1.69 -1.46
N THR A 94 -7.84 -0.63 -0.67
CA THR A 94 -7.63 0.73 -1.15
C THR A 94 -6.23 0.91 -1.74
N PHE A 95 -5.19 0.48 -1.04
CA PHE A 95 -3.82 0.60 -1.51
C PHE A 95 -3.51 -0.35 -2.67
N TYR A 96 -4.10 -1.54 -2.65
CA TYR A 96 -3.99 -2.45 -3.79
C TYR A 96 -4.57 -1.82 -5.07
N LEU A 97 -5.75 -1.21 -5.00
CA LEU A 97 -6.35 -0.48 -6.12
C LEU A 97 -5.49 0.73 -6.54
N LEU A 98 -4.94 1.45 -5.57
CA LEU A 98 -4.07 2.61 -5.83
C LEU A 98 -2.81 2.22 -6.60
N LEU A 99 -2.12 1.17 -6.16
CA LEU A 99 -0.87 0.73 -6.79
C LEU A 99 -1.10 0.05 -8.15
N MET A 100 -2.23 -0.64 -8.31
CA MET A 100 -2.58 -1.27 -9.59
C MET A 100 -3.01 -0.26 -10.67
N ASN A 101 -3.80 0.74 -10.28
CA ASN A 101 -4.44 1.63 -11.26
C ASN A 101 -3.91 3.07 -11.18
N TYR A 102 -2.97 3.35 -10.26
CA TYR A 102 -2.49 4.69 -9.91
C TYR A 102 -3.59 5.65 -9.43
N ASN A 103 -4.80 5.13 -9.31
CA ASN A 103 -5.97 5.83 -8.84
C ASN A 103 -6.83 4.89 -7.99
N ALA A 104 -7.28 5.38 -6.84
CA ALA A 104 -8.25 4.67 -6.01
C ALA A 104 -9.37 5.64 -5.62
N PHE A 105 -10.61 5.17 -5.75
CA PHE A 105 -11.80 5.95 -5.42
C PHE A 105 -12.53 5.32 -4.24
N ILE A 106 -12.85 6.15 -3.26
CA ILE A 106 -13.61 5.76 -2.08
C ILE A 106 -14.85 6.65 -2.03
N ILE A 107 -16.01 6.02 -1.94
CA ILE A 107 -17.30 6.72 -1.84
C ILE A 107 -17.76 6.66 -0.39
N PRO A 108 -17.80 7.80 0.32
CA PRO A 108 -18.43 7.90 1.62
C PRO A 108 -19.94 7.92 1.48
N THR A 109 -20.65 7.16 2.32
CA THR A 109 -22.09 7.31 2.53
C THR A 109 -22.32 8.09 3.80
N TYR A 110 -23.26 9.04 3.73
CA TYR A 110 -23.55 9.94 4.85
C TYR A 110 -24.97 10.47 4.79
N TYR A 111 -25.49 10.86 5.97
CA TYR A 111 -26.70 11.66 6.09
C TYR A 111 -26.34 13.13 6.23
N THR A 112 -27.18 13.98 5.66
CA THR A 112 -27.07 15.43 5.83
C THR A 112 -28.27 15.96 6.60
N TRP A 113 -28.01 16.90 7.48
CA TRP A 113 -29.06 17.71 8.11
C TRP A 113 -28.57 19.14 8.22
N THR A 114 -29.49 20.07 8.30
CA THR A 114 -29.22 21.50 8.48
C THR A 114 -29.41 21.88 9.94
N GLU A 115 -28.43 22.59 10.50
CA GLU A 115 -28.46 23.10 11.87
C GLU A 115 -28.29 24.62 11.82
N GLU A 116 -29.13 25.34 12.58
CA GLU A 116 -28.96 26.79 12.74
C GLU A 116 -27.84 27.06 13.72
N GLU A 117 -26.80 27.77 13.29
CA GLU A 117 -25.75 28.25 14.15
C GLU A 117 -25.68 29.77 14.12
N ILE A 118 -25.15 30.36 15.18
CA ILE A 118 -24.87 31.80 15.25
C ILE A 118 -23.41 32.03 14.85
N ASP A 119 -23.19 32.87 13.83
CA ASP A 119 -21.84 33.24 13.42
C ASP A 119 -21.17 34.18 14.44
N ALA A 120 -19.89 34.47 14.24
CA ALA A 120 -19.13 35.40 15.10
C ALA A 120 -19.69 36.84 15.10
N SER A 121 -20.59 37.17 14.15
CA SER A 121 -21.24 38.47 14.02
C SER A 121 -22.65 38.47 14.61
N GLY A 122 -23.11 37.36 15.21
CA GLY A 122 -24.43 37.22 15.82
C GLY A 122 -25.57 36.86 14.83
N ASN A 123 -25.26 36.60 13.55
CA ASN A 123 -26.27 36.24 12.57
C ASN A 123 -26.53 34.74 12.61
N LYS A 124 -27.81 34.36 12.42
CA LYS A 124 -28.18 32.96 12.22
C LYS A 124 -27.72 32.51 10.84
N ILE A 125 -26.94 31.45 10.80
CA ILE A 125 -26.51 30.80 9.58
C ILE A 125 -26.97 29.35 9.59
N GLU A 126 -27.42 28.85 8.45
CA GLU A 126 -27.72 27.43 8.26
C GLU A 126 -26.44 26.69 7.90
N VAL A 127 -26.03 25.73 8.71
CA VAL A 127 -24.83 24.91 8.50
C VAL A 127 -25.24 23.50 8.16
N GLU A 128 -24.86 23.04 6.97
CA GLU A 128 -25.04 21.65 6.59
C GLU A 128 -24.07 20.77 7.38
N ARG A 129 -24.61 19.84 8.15
CA ARG A 129 -23.88 18.84 8.91
C ARG A 129 -23.91 17.50 8.19
N ARG A 130 -22.86 16.73 8.30
CA ARG A 130 -22.74 15.39 7.73
C ARG A 130 -22.44 14.38 8.82
N ARG A 131 -23.18 13.28 8.83
CA ARG A 131 -22.88 12.10 9.62
C ARG A 131 -22.54 10.95 8.68
N TYR A 132 -21.29 10.56 8.69
CA TYR A 132 -20.82 9.46 7.87
C TYR A 132 -21.28 8.12 8.42
N GLU A 133 -21.63 7.19 7.52
CA GLU A 133 -22.07 5.84 7.83
C GLU A 133 -21.11 4.78 7.36
N ALA A 134 -20.53 4.94 6.16
CA ALA A 134 -19.59 3.98 5.61
C ALA A 134 -18.66 4.62 4.57
N LEU A 135 -17.51 3.97 4.36
CA LEU A 135 -16.52 4.25 3.32
C LEU A 135 -16.40 3.03 2.40
N TRP A 136 -16.61 3.22 1.10
CA TRP A 136 -16.63 2.14 0.13
C TRP A 136 -15.53 2.32 -0.91
N PRO A 137 -14.45 1.51 -0.89
CA PRO A 137 -13.48 1.49 -1.97
C PRO A 137 -14.12 0.78 -3.18
N ILE A 138 -14.20 1.50 -4.31
CA ILE A 138 -14.82 1.00 -5.54
C ILE A 138 -13.77 0.64 -6.59
N LYS A 139 -14.13 -0.32 -7.45
CA LYS A 139 -13.33 -0.73 -8.62
C LYS A 139 -14.14 -0.47 -9.89
N PRO A 140 -14.10 0.74 -10.45
CA PRO A 140 -14.74 1.02 -11.73
C PRO A 140 -13.94 0.41 -12.89
N THR A 141 -14.58 0.17 -14.02
CA THR A 141 -13.92 -0.20 -15.28
C THR A 141 -13.50 1.02 -16.09
N GLN A 142 -14.28 2.11 -15.99
CA GLN A 142 -14.02 3.39 -16.64
C GLN A 142 -14.47 4.52 -15.73
N VAL A 143 -13.81 5.68 -15.85
CA VAL A 143 -14.11 6.88 -15.08
C VAL A 143 -14.10 8.08 -16.02
N ASP A 144 -15.19 8.87 -16.03
CA ASP A 144 -15.29 10.10 -16.76
C ASP A 144 -15.46 11.28 -15.79
N PHE A 145 -14.71 12.35 -16.04
CA PHE A 145 -14.91 13.62 -15.33
C PHE A 145 -15.83 14.52 -16.17
N ILE A 146 -16.85 15.04 -15.55
CA ILE A 146 -17.92 15.78 -16.21
C ILE A 146 -18.14 17.08 -15.43
N GLU A 147 -18.28 18.18 -16.13
CA GLU A 147 -18.62 19.48 -15.58
C GLU A 147 -20.08 19.82 -15.91
N ASP A 148 -20.83 20.34 -14.96
CA ASP A 148 -22.16 20.87 -15.23
C ASP A 148 -22.08 22.33 -15.71
N LEU A 149 -23.19 22.89 -16.15
CA LEU A 149 -23.29 24.28 -16.62
C LEU A 149 -22.94 25.31 -15.53
N SER A 150 -22.91 24.93 -14.28
CA SER A 150 -22.55 25.78 -13.13
C SER A 150 -21.08 25.66 -12.75
N GLY A 151 -20.23 24.95 -13.52
CA GLY A 151 -18.83 24.73 -13.21
C GLY A 151 -18.58 23.71 -12.09
N ARG A 152 -19.59 22.91 -11.71
CA ARG A 152 -19.42 21.88 -10.68
C ARG A 152 -18.92 20.59 -11.30
N LEU A 153 -17.87 20.01 -10.72
CA LEU A 153 -17.23 18.78 -11.19
C LEU A 153 -17.95 17.55 -10.63
N PHE A 154 -18.23 16.60 -11.55
CA PHE A 154 -18.81 15.29 -11.26
C PHE A 154 -17.88 14.20 -11.81
N VAL A 155 -18.00 13.02 -11.23
CA VAL A 155 -17.33 11.82 -11.69
C VAL A 155 -18.37 10.76 -12.02
N LYS A 156 -18.32 10.24 -13.22
CA LYS A 156 -19.15 9.14 -13.69
C LYS A 156 -18.34 7.87 -13.69
N PHE A 157 -18.80 6.90 -12.93
CA PHE A 157 -18.20 5.59 -12.81
C PHE A 157 -18.97 4.58 -13.65
N TYR A 158 -18.25 3.74 -14.37
CA TYR A 158 -18.78 2.58 -15.09
C TYR A 158 -18.29 1.31 -14.42
N PHE A 159 -19.15 0.34 -14.24
CA PHE A 159 -18.84 -0.93 -13.61
C PHE A 159 -18.94 -2.08 -14.61
N GLY A 160 -18.23 -3.18 -14.34
CA GLY A 160 -18.25 -4.38 -15.19
C GLY A 160 -19.63 -5.05 -15.30
N THR A 161 -20.56 -4.71 -14.41
CA THR A 161 -21.97 -5.13 -14.44
C THR A 161 -22.81 -4.38 -15.50
N GLY A 162 -22.25 -3.35 -16.12
CA GLY A 162 -22.96 -2.43 -17.03
C GLY A 162 -23.68 -1.27 -16.30
N GLU A 163 -23.65 -1.24 -14.99
CA GLU A 163 -24.20 -0.13 -14.19
C GLU A 163 -23.30 1.10 -14.28
N THR A 164 -23.93 2.28 -14.20
CA THR A 164 -23.21 3.56 -14.17
C THR A 164 -23.72 4.42 -13.03
N THR A 165 -22.80 5.15 -12.39
CA THR A 165 -23.16 6.08 -11.30
C THR A 165 -22.39 7.37 -11.47
N THR A 166 -23.09 8.51 -11.25
CA THR A 166 -22.49 9.84 -11.30
C THR A 166 -22.57 10.49 -9.93
N ILE A 167 -21.45 10.93 -9.39
CA ILE A 167 -21.31 11.52 -8.06
C ILE A 167 -20.57 12.84 -8.17
N ARG A 168 -20.86 13.81 -7.30
CA ARG A 168 -20.06 15.03 -7.22
C ARG A 168 -18.62 14.68 -6.82
N TYR A 169 -17.66 15.28 -7.48
CA TYR A 169 -16.24 15.03 -7.17
C TYR A 169 -15.84 15.48 -5.76
N SER A 170 -16.58 16.47 -5.19
CA SER A 170 -16.43 16.86 -3.78
C SER A 170 -16.71 15.72 -2.80
N ASP A 171 -17.61 14.82 -3.18
CA ASP A 171 -18.10 13.74 -2.33
C ASP A 171 -17.39 12.39 -2.59
N VAL A 172 -16.30 12.42 -3.35
CA VAL A 172 -15.46 11.27 -3.64
C VAL A 172 -14.07 11.50 -3.09
N ILE A 173 -13.55 10.57 -2.27
CA ILE A 173 -12.16 10.55 -1.87
C ILE A 173 -11.39 9.88 -3.00
N HIS A 174 -10.53 10.64 -3.67
CA HIS A 174 -9.72 10.17 -4.80
C HIS A 174 -8.24 10.20 -4.42
N LEU A 175 -7.66 9.03 -4.26
CA LEU A 175 -6.23 8.85 -4.06
C LEU A 175 -5.54 8.74 -5.40
N LYS A 176 -4.39 9.41 -5.55
CA LYS A 176 -3.63 9.48 -6.79
C LYS A 176 -2.18 9.08 -6.55
N TYR A 177 -1.66 8.23 -7.40
CA TYR A 177 -0.25 7.86 -7.42
C TYR A 177 0.40 8.34 -8.72
N ASN A 178 1.63 8.87 -8.65
CA ASN A 178 2.33 9.50 -9.79
C ASN A 178 1.47 10.57 -10.51
N PHE A 179 0.90 11.48 -9.73
CA PHE A 179 0.11 12.59 -10.27
C PHE A 179 1.04 13.66 -10.88
N SER A 180 1.22 13.64 -12.19
CA SER A 180 2.18 14.54 -12.88
C SER A 180 1.68 15.13 -14.18
N VAL A 181 1.01 14.35 -15.02
CA VAL A 181 0.69 14.75 -16.40
C VAL A 181 -0.81 14.99 -16.57
N ASN A 182 -1.66 14.11 -16.05
CA ASN A 182 -3.10 14.28 -16.13
C ASN A 182 -3.60 15.27 -15.07
N GLU A 183 -4.58 16.12 -15.42
CA GLU A 183 -5.11 17.14 -14.51
C GLU A 183 -5.92 16.56 -13.34
N PHE A 184 -6.56 15.41 -13.54
CA PHE A 184 -7.48 14.81 -12.56
C PHE A 184 -6.99 13.48 -12.01
N MET A 185 -6.20 12.70 -12.76
CA MET A 185 -5.84 11.33 -12.46
C MET A 185 -4.33 11.16 -12.28
N GLY A 186 -3.94 10.17 -11.49
CA GLY A 186 -2.55 9.72 -11.39
C GLY A 186 -2.17 8.89 -12.63
N GLY A 187 -0.87 8.83 -12.95
CA GLY A 187 -0.34 8.08 -14.08
C GLY A 187 -0.04 8.92 -15.31
N ASN A 188 -0.22 8.34 -16.49
CA ASN A 188 0.03 8.99 -17.78
C ASN A 188 -1.10 9.96 -18.17
N GLU A 189 -1.05 10.53 -19.38
CA GLU A 189 -2.06 11.45 -19.93
C GLU A 189 -3.49 10.86 -19.90
N LEU A 190 -3.61 9.55 -20.02
CA LEU A 190 -4.90 8.84 -19.98
C LEU A 190 -5.33 8.46 -18.55
N GLY A 191 -4.59 8.87 -17.53
CA GLY A 191 -4.85 8.49 -16.13
C GLY A 191 -4.60 7.03 -15.83
N GLN A 192 -3.68 6.39 -16.55
CA GLN A 192 -3.32 4.98 -16.42
C GLN A 192 -1.86 4.82 -16.03
N PRO A 193 -1.48 3.69 -15.38
CA PRO A 193 -0.08 3.40 -15.13
C PRO A 193 0.72 3.35 -16.43
N ASP A 194 1.85 4.06 -16.50
CA ASP A 194 2.78 3.92 -17.61
C ASP A 194 3.81 2.84 -17.31
N HIS A 195 3.51 1.65 -17.79
CA HIS A 195 4.34 0.47 -17.58
C HIS A 195 5.16 0.05 -18.82
N LYS A 196 5.25 0.88 -19.85
CA LYS A 196 5.93 0.50 -21.10
C LYS A 196 7.37 0.04 -20.89
N ALA A 197 8.14 0.80 -20.09
CA ALA A 197 9.51 0.44 -19.77
C ALA A 197 9.62 -0.83 -18.91
N LEU A 198 8.66 -1.02 -18.01
CA LEU A 198 8.57 -2.21 -17.16
C LEU A 198 8.18 -3.44 -17.98
N LEU A 199 7.21 -3.32 -18.89
CA LEU A 199 6.80 -4.41 -19.79
C LEU A 199 7.98 -4.96 -20.56
N GLN A 200 8.83 -4.09 -21.14
CA GLN A 200 10.05 -4.55 -21.83
C GLN A 200 10.99 -5.36 -20.93
N THR A 201 11.11 -4.97 -19.66
CA THR A 201 11.92 -5.70 -18.69
C THR A 201 11.29 -7.04 -18.31
N LEU A 202 9.97 -7.09 -18.16
CA LEU A 202 9.24 -8.32 -17.86
C LEU A 202 9.24 -9.29 -19.05
N ASP A 203 9.12 -8.80 -20.28
CA ASP A 203 9.22 -9.62 -21.49
C ASP A 203 10.64 -10.23 -21.62
N LEU A 204 11.66 -9.45 -21.30
CA LEU A 204 13.03 -9.95 -21.25
C LEU A 204 13.17 -11.04 -20.17
N ASN A 205 12.66 -10.82 -18.96
CA ASN A 205 12.68 -11.82 -17.89
C ASN A 205 11.98 -13.12 -18.31
N HIS A 206 10.79 -13.00 -18.88
CA HIS A 206 10.03 -14.15 -19.39
C HIS A 206 10.80 -14.92 -20.47
N THR A 207 11.40 -14.20 -21.41
CA THR A 207 12.21 -14.80 -22.47
C THR A 207 13.44 -15.54 -21.93
N LEU A 208 14.11 -14.97 -20.93
CA LEU A 208 15.26 -15.61 -20.28
C LEU A 208 14.86 -16.86 -19.51
N LEU A 209 13.75 -16.81 -18.76
CA LEU A 209 13.21 -17.99 -18.05
C LEU A 209 12.80 -19.10 -19.02
N GLN A 210 12.18 -18.75 -20.15
CA GLN A 210 11.91 -19.73 -21.22
C GLN A 210 13.20 -20.30 -21.82
N GLY A 211 14.22 -19.45 -22.00
CA GLY A 211 15.55 -19.88 -22.46
C GLY A 211 16.17 -20.89 -21.52
N VAL A 212 16.15 -20.61 -20.21
CA VAL A 212 16.63 -21.54 -19.17
C VAL A 212 15.85 -22.85 -19.19
N ALA A 213 14.52 -22.78 -19.27
CA ALA A 213 13.67 -23.98 -19.33
C ALA A 213 13.97 -24.84 -20.58
N LYS A 214 14.17 -24.21 -21.76
CA LYS A 214 14.57 -24.91 -22.99
C LYS A 214 15.96 -25.49 -22.87
N ALA A 215 16.89 -24.74 -22.27
CA ALA A 215 18.27 -25.21 -22.04
C ALA A 215 18.29 -26.43 -21.12
N MET A 216 17.52 -26.41 -20.03
CA MET A 216 17.36 -27.55 -19.13
C MET A 216 16.79 -28.77 -19.87
N LYS A 217 15.68 -28.60 -20.59
CA LYS A 217 15.11 -29.69 -21.38
C LYS A 217 16.11 -30.24 -22.41
N SER A 218 16.89 -29.37 -23.05
CA SER A 218 17.92 -29.76 -24.01
C SER A 218 19.12 -30.45 -23.36
N SER A 219 19.43 -30.17 -22.09
CA SER A 219 20.53 -30.83 -21.37
C SER A 219 20.19 -32.29 -21.01
N TYR A 220 18.94 -32.61 -20.83
CA TYR A 220 18.46 -33.99 -20.61
C TYR A 220 18.27 -34.76 -21.92
N ALA A 221 18.19 -34.06 -23.07
CA ALA A 221 18.11 -34.74 -24.37
C ALA A 221 19.49 -35.13 -24.84
N VAL A 222 19.71 -36.39 -25.07
CA VAL A 222 20.97 -36.91 -25.70
C VAL A 222 20.94 -36.42 -27.14
N ASN A 223 21.73 -35.38 -27.43
CA ASN A 223 21.94 -34.89 -28.78
C ASN A 223 23.22 -35.49 -29.35
N ALA A 224 23.06 -36.48 -30.18
CA ALA A 224 24.16 -37.12 -30.84
C ALA A 224 23.82 -37.42 -32.31
N VAL A 225 24.79 -37.42 -33.15
CA VAL A 225 24.66 -37.88 -34.52
C VAL A 225 25.06 -39.37 -34.57
N VAL A 226 24.10 -40.23 -35.00
CA VAL A 226 24.41 -41.61 -35.25
C VAL A 226 24.77 -41.74 -36.73
N LYS A 227 26.04 -42.00 -37.00
CA LYS A 227 26.55 -42.21 -38.35
C LYS A 227 26.58 -43.70 -38.65
N HIS A 228 25.74 -44.15 -39.61
CA HIS A 228 25.79 -45.49 -40.13
C HIS A 228 26.81 -45.60 -41.28
N ASN A 229 27.72 -46.56 -41.21
CA ASN A 229 28.76 -46.78 -42.23
C ASN A 229 28.30 -47.58 -43.43
N THR A 230 26.98 -47.84 -43.52
CA THR A 230 26.36 -48.56 -44.66
C THR A 230 25.23 -47.72 -45.23
N MET A 231 25.07 -47.69 -46.56
CA MET A 231 23.91 -47.09 -47.19
C MET A 231 22.66 -47.81 -46.74
N MET A 232 21.80 -47.11 -46.02
CA MET A 232 20.51 -47.62 -45.59
C MET A 232 19.40 -46.86 -46.37
N ASP A 233 18.36 -47.60 -46.75
CA ASP A 233 17.12 -47.09 -47.28
C ASP A 233 16.35 -46.33 -46.20
N ASP A 234 15.64 -45.26 -46.53
CA ASP A 234 14.95 -44.36 -45.57
C ASP A 234 14.08 -45.12 -44.56
N GLY A 235 13.36 -46.15 -45.00
CA GLY A 235 12.57 -46.97 -44.13
C GLY A 235 13.30 -47.83 -43.11
N LYS A 236 14.60 -48.13 -43.37
CA LYS A 236 15.48 -48.82 -42.40
C LYS A 236 16.10 -47.86 -41.43
N MET A 237 16.34 -46.64 -41.87
CA MET A 237 16.88 -45.53 -41.06
C MET A 237 15.89 -45.12 -39.98
N ASP A 238 14.61 -44.98 -40.32
CA ASP A 238 13.55 -44.66 -39.36
C ASP A 238 13.36 -45.77 -38.31
N LYS A 239 13.48 -47.05 -38.72
CA LYS A 239 13.39 -48.16 -37.77
C LYS A 239 14.57 -48.20 -36.81
N ALA A 240 15.78 -47.95 -37.30
CA ALA A 240 17.00 -47.87 -36.47
C ALA A 240 16.92 -46.69 -35.47
N LEU A 241 16.39 -45.51 -35.90
CA LEU A 241 16.20 -44.37 -35.05
C LEU A 241 15.22 -44.66 -33.91
N ARG A 242 14.02 -45.20 -34.23
CA ARG A 242 13.04 -45.58 -33.22
C ARG A 242 13.52 -46.65 -32.23
N GLU A 243 14.35 -47.58 -32.68
CA GLU A 243 14.95 -48.60 -31.82
C GLU A 243 15.98 -48.04 -30.88
N LEU A 244 16.75 -47.03 -31.34
CA LEU A 244 17.70 -46.28 -30.55
C LEU A 244 16.99 -45.40 -29.51
N GLU A 245 15.93 -44.68 -29.92
CA GLU A 245 15.09 -43.87 -29.02
C GLU A 245 14.52 -44.73 -27.92
N ARG A 246 13.95 -45.90 -28.26
CA ARG A 246 13.42 -46.85 -27.25
C ARG A 246 14.49 -47.40 -26.29
N LYS A 247 15.72 -47.60 -26.78
CA LYS A 247 16.84 -48.02 -25.94
C LYS A 247 17.33 -46.91 -25.02
N LEU A 248 17.27 -45.65 -25.47
CA LEU A 248 17.56 -44.45 -24.67
C LEU A 248 16.55 -44.20 -23.58
N GLU A 249 15.24 -44.33 -23.92
CA GLU A 249 14.14 -44.14 -22.96
C GLU A 249 14.12 -45.19 -21.83
N ASN A 250 14.53 -46.44 -22.15
CA ASN A 250 14.52 -47.52 -21.18
C ASN A 250 15.87 -47.73 -20.46
N ASN A 251 16.84 -46.86 -20.67
CA ASN A 251 18.19 -47.04 -20.14
C ASN A 251 18.44 -46.19 -18.89
N GLU A 252 18.25 -46.79 -17.74
CA GLU A 252 18.57 -46.17 -16.44
C GLU A 252 20.06 -46.19 -16.11
N SER A 253 20.90 -46.95 -16.82
CA SER A 253 22.32 -47.15 -16.50
C SER A 253 23.25 -46.12 -17.13
N GLY A 254 22.75 -45.31 -18.09
CA GLY A 254 23.59 -44.32 -18.80
C GLY A 254 24.57 -44.89 -19.84
N PHE A 255 24.60 -46.24 -20.04
CA PHE A 255 25.46 -46.91 -21.05
C PHE A 255 24.62 -47.47 -22.18
N LEU A 256 24.90 -47.05 -23.41
CA LEU A 256 24.21 -47.52 -24.59
C LEU A 256 25.12 -48.50 -25.37
N PRO A 257 24.70 -49.77 -25.54
CA PRO A 257 25.46 -50.68 -26.37
C PRO A 257 25.25 -50.32 -27.84
N ILE A 258 26.34 -50.04 -28.57
CA ILE A 258 26.35 -49.68 -29.99
C ILE A 258 27.00 -50.81 -30.77
N ASP A 259 26.42 -51.19 -31.93
CA ASP A 259 26.99 -52.17 -32.84
C ASP A 259 28.11 -51.54 -33.68
N LEU A 260 29.10 -52.30 -34.08
CA LEU A 260 30.26 -51.88 -34.88
C LEU A 260 29.93 -51.17 -36.21
N LYS A 261 28.67 -51.15 -36.61
CA LYS A 261 28.17 -50.50 -37.83
C LYS A 261 27.74 -49.04 -37.66
N ALA A 262 27.75 -48.51 -36.44
CA ALA A 262 27.30 -47.16 -36.15
C ALA A 262 28.34 -46.41 -35.28
N ASP A 263 28.72 -45.21 -35.69
CA ASP A 263 29.51 -44.30 -34.90
C ASP A 263 28.62 -43.30 -34.19
N PHE A 264 28.75 -43.18 -32.85
CA PHE A 264 28.05 -42.21 -32.05
C PHE A 264 28.93 -40.99 -31.85
N ILE A 265 28.57 -39.87 -32.44
CA ILE A 265 29.26 -38.60 -32.32
C ILE A 265 28.45 -37.71 -31.39
N PRO A 266 28.86 -37.53 -30.14
CA PRO A 266 28.19 -36.59 -29.24
C PRO A 266 28.34 -35.17 -29.76
N ILE A 267 27.28 -34.43 -29.82
CA ILE A 267 27.32 -32.98 -30.09
C ILE A 267 27.53 -32.27 -28.76
N GLU A 268 28.70 -31.75 -28.51
CA GLU A 268 28.94 -30.85 -27.38
C GLU A 268 28.20 -29.55 -27.61
N LYS A 269 26.99 -29.43 -27.07
CA LYS A 269 26.29 -28.15 -26.99
C LYS A 269 26.78 -27.41 -25.77
N LYS A 270 27.54 -26.36 -25.95
CA LYS A 270 27.76 -25.35 -24.91
C LYS A 270 26.47 -24.60 -24.70
N ILE A 271 25.64 -25.08 -23.78
CA ILE A 271 24.41 -24.39 -23.38
C ILE A 271 24.86 -23.21 -22.48
N ALA A 272 24.85 -22.01 -23.01
CA ALA A 272 25.04 -20.82 -22.23
C ALA A 272 23.77 -20.63 -21.37
N LEU A 273 23.81 -21.12 -20.13
CA LEU A 273 22.78 -20.79 -19.15
C LEU A 273 22.95 -19.32 -18.79
N VAL A 274 21.81 -18.63 -18.62
CA VAL A 274 21.82 -17.27 -18.10
C VAL A 274 22.45 -17.31 -16.72
N ASP A 275 23.44 -16.48 -16.49
CA ASP A 275 24.13 -16.40 -15.21
C ASP A 275 23.25 -15.76 -14.13
N LYS A 276 23.44 -16.19 -12.88
CA LYS A 276 22.69 -15.69 -11.73
C LYS A 276 22.73 -14.15 -11.60
N PRO A 277 23.86 -13.46 -11.80
CA PRO A 277 23.92 -12.00 -11.76
C PRO A 277 23.00 -11.30 -12.75
N THR A 278 22.79 -11.86 -13.94
CA THR A 278 21.88 -11.28 -14.93
C THR A 278 20.43 -11.38 -14.49
N LEU A 279 20.01 -12.50 -13.92
CA LEU A 279 18.66 -12.65 -13.36
C LEU A 279 18.44 -11.71 -12.19
N GLU A 280 19.37 -11.64 -11.25
CA GLU A 280 19.30 -10.71 -10.11
C GLU A 280 19.28 -9.24 -10.55
N PHE A 281 20.00 -8.88 -11.62
CA PHE A 281 19.94 -7.54 -12.17
C PHE A 281 18.57 -7.19 -12.71
N ILE A 282 17.91 -8.11 -13.43
CA ILE A 282 16.56 -7.89 -13.97
C ILE A 282 15.55 -7.75 -12.87
N ASP A 283 15.58 -8.65 -11.87
CA ASP A 283 14.70 -8.57 -10.70
C ASP A 283 14.90 -7.25 -9.97
N SER A 284 16.15 -6.85 -9.71
CA SER A 284 16.43 -5.57 -9.08
C SER A 284 15.95 -4.37 -9.88
N LYS A 285 15.91 -4.46 -11.22
CA LYS A 285 15.37 -3.41 -12.09
C LYS A 285 13.85 -3.30 -11.96
N ILE A 286 13.15 -4.44 -11.85
CA ILE A 286 11.71 -4.48 -11.60
C ILE A 286 11.41 -3.87 -10.22
N LEU A 287 12.13 -4.28 -9.18
CA LEU A 287 11.97 -3.82 -7.81
C LEU A 287 12.17 -2.30 -7.67
N ARG A 288 13.15 -1.74 -8.36
CA ARG A 288 13.44 -0.29 -8.36
C ARG A 288 12.27 0.56 -8.88
N THR A 289 11.42 0.00 -9.74
CA THR A 289 10.24 0.72 -10.25
C THR A 289 9.31 1.14 -9.12
N TRP A 290 9.19 0.32 -8.08
CA TRP A 290 8.39 0.61 -6.88
C TRP A 290 9.23 1.02 -5.66
N ARG A 291 10.55 1.21 -5.84
CA ARG A 291 11.47 1.59 -4.74
C ARG A 291 11.50 0.58 -3.59
N VAL A 292 11.30 -0.70 -3.88
CA VAL A 292 11.38 -1.79 -2.88
C VAL A 292 12.73 -2.46 -3.00
N PRO A 293 13.60 -2.42 -1.98
CA PRO A 293 14.86 -3.14 -1.98
C PRO A 293 14.65 -4.64 -1.83
N LEU A 294 15.53 -5.45 -2.43
CA LEU A 294 15.45 -6.91 -2.35
C LEU A 294 15.54 -7.43 -0.91
N CYS A 295 16.34 -6.79 -0.06
CA CYS A 295 16.49 -7.17 1.36
C CYS A 295 15.16 -7.06 2.14
N ILE A 296 14.29 -6.11 1.79
CA ILE A 296 12.96 -5.98 2.40
C ILE A 296 12.06 -7.16 2.01
N LEU A 297 12.07 -7.56 0.73
CA LEU A 297 11.30 -8.72 0.27
C LEU A 297 11.77 -10.05 0.90
N GLN A 298 13.07 -10.18 1.12
CA GLN A 298 13.68 -11.37 1.72
C GLN A 298 13.55 -11.40 3.24
N GLY A 299 13.18 -10.28 3.88
CA GLY A 299 13.12 -10.16 5.33
C GLY A 299 14.49 -10.05 6.01
N ASP A 300 15.57 -9.89 5.24
CA ASP A 300 16.94 -9.74 5.72
C ASP A 300 17.40 -8.28 5.57
N TYR A 301 16.87 -7.43 6.45
CA TYR A 301 17.14 -6.00 6.41
C TYR A 301 17.58 -5.44 7.77
N THR A 302 18.42 -4.44 7.70
CA THR A 302 18.78 -3.63 8.87
C THR A 302 17.72 -2.56 9.15
N PRO A 303 17.62 -2.03 10.39
CA PRO A 303 16.72 -0.93 10.69
C PRO A 303 16.89 0.29 9.78
N ALA A 304 18.12 0.62 9.42
CA ALA A 304 18.42 1.73 8.51
C ALA A 304 17.89 1.49 7.07
N GLN A 305 17.95 0.26 6.59
CA GLN A 305 17.40 -0.12 5.28
C GLN A 305 15.87 -0.06 5.29
N TYR A 306 15.24 -0.48 6.39
CA TYR A 306 13.79 -0.35 6.55
C TYR A 306 13.36 1.11 6.62
N GLU A 307 14.06 1.95 7.37
CA GLU A 307 13.80 3.39 7.45
C GLU A 307 13.92 4.07 6.07
N ALA A 308 14.96 3.74 5.29
CA ALA A 308 15.11 4.23 3.93
C ALA A 308 13.96 3.79 3.01
N PHE A 309 13.50 2.55 3.12
CA PHE A 309 12.33 2.05 2.39
C PHE A 309 11.07 2.79 2.82
N TYR A 310 10.84 2.97 4.13
CA TYR A 310 9.70 3.70 4.66
C TYR A 310 9.65 5.12 4.11
N GLN A 311 10.73 5.89 4.25
CA GLN A 311 10.80 7.28 3.81
C GLN A 311 10.68 7.44 2.29
N SER A 312 11.24 6.52 1.51
CA SER A 312 11.26 6.66 0.05
C SER A 312 10.02 6.11 -0.64
N CYS A 313 9.38 5.08 -0.08
CA CYS A 313 8.28 4.35 -0.71
C CYS A 313 6.93 4.58 0.01
N LEU A 314 6.87 4.34 1.33
CA LEU A 314 5.62 4.31 2.08
C LEU A 314 5.15 5.71 2.49
N GLU A 315 6.02 6.52 3.04
CA GLU A 315 5.69 7.84 3.61
C GLU A 315 5.00 8.77 2.60
N PRO A 316 5.44 8.89 1.33
CA PRO A 316 4.73 9.72 0.35
C PRO A 316 3.30 9.27 0.09
N ILE A 317 3.03 7.96 0.11
CA ILE A 317 1.70 7.39 -0.05
C ILE A 317 0.84 7.70 1.18
N ILE A 318 1.42 7.56 2.37
CA ILE A 318 0.76 7.83 3.66
C ILE A 318 0.34 9.30 3.73
N ILE A 319 1.26 10.23 3.45
CA ILE A 319 1.00 11.67 3.47
C ILE A 319 -0.10 12.05 2.47
N SER A 320 0.01 11.58 1.23
CA SER A 320 -0.99 11.90 0.18
C SER A 320 -2.37 11.36 0.53
N THR A 321 -2.43 10.16 1.13
CA THR A 321 -3.67 9.54 1.60
C THR A 321 -4.29 10.36 2.74
N ALA A 322 -3.51 10.70 3.77
CA ALA A 322 -3.94 11.52 4.90
C ALA A 322 -4.54 12.86 4.44
N GLN A 323 -3.85 13.52 3.51
CA GLN A 323 -4.31 14.79 2.95
C GLN A 323 -5.59 14.65 2.12
N ALA A 324 -5.72 13.58 1.32
CA ALA A 324 -6.92 13.33 0.53
C ALA A 324 -8.15 13.08 1.41
N PHE A 325 -8.02 12.27 2.45
CA PHE A 325 -9.08 12.05 3.43
C PHE A 325 -9.44 13.32 4.17
N THR A 326 -8.44 14.04 4.68
CA THR A 326 -8.64 15.32 5.40
C THR A 326 -9.42 16.31 4.55
N LYS A 327 -9.01 16.51 3.29
CA LYS A 327 -9.64 17.47 2.37
C LYS A 327 -11.09 17.13 2.04
N LYS A 328 -11.45 15.84 2.06
CA LYS A 328 -12.78 15.39 1.59
C LYS A 328 -13.78 15.15 2.73
N ILE A 329 -13.30 14.73 3.89
CA ILE A 329 -14.17 14.45 5.05
C ILE A 329 -14.55 15.73 5.79
N PHE A 330 -13.61 16.68 5.91
CA PHE A 330 -13.84 17.89 6.66
C PHE A 330 -14.27 19.05 5.75
N THR A 331 -15.23 19.85 6.25
CA THR A 331 -15.58 21.14 5.65
C THR A 331 -14.47 22.16 5.88
N GLN A 332 -14.44 23.23 5.08
CA GLN A 332 -13.43 24.29 5.22
C GLN A 332 -13.40 24.89 6.64
N ARG A 333 -14.56 25.02 7.27
CA ARG A 333 -14.68 25.47 8.67
C ARG A 333 -14.01 24.49 9.63
N MET A 334 -14.23 23.18 9.47
CA MET A 334 -13.60 22.16 10.34
C MET A 334 -12.07 22.13 10.14
N LEU A 335 -11.60 22.35 8.91
CA LEU A 335 -10.18 22.46 8.62
C LEU A 335 -9.54 23.68 9.32
N SER A 336 -10.23 24.83 9.36
CA SER A 336 -9.73 26.03 10.07
C SER A 336 -9.63 25.84 11.58
N TYR A 337 -10.39 24.91 12.16
CA TYR A 337 -10.27 24.50 13.57
C TYR A 337 -9.17 23.43 13.80
N GLY A 338 -8.33 23.15 12.81
CA GLY A 338 -7.20 22.24 12.94
C GLY A 338 -7.55 20.74 12.84
N ASN A 339 -8.78 20.39 12.38
CA ASN A 339 -9.13 18.98 12.20
C ASN A 339 -8.36 18.36 11.04
N LYS A 340 -7.75 17.21 11.28
CA LYS A 340 -6.96 16.43 10.30
C LYS A 340 -7.18 14.93 10.51
N ILE A 341 -7.01 14.16 9.44
CA ILE A 341 -6.82 12.72 9.52
C ILE A 341 -5.34 12.45 9.29
N VAL A 342 -4.78 11.63 10.14
CA VAL A 342 -3.40 11.16 10.06
C VAL A 342 -3.39 9.64 10.05
N LEU A 343 -2.43 9.08 9.36
CA LEU A 343 -2.18 7.66 9.35
C LEU A 343 -0.88 7.44 10.11
N TYR A 344 -1.00 6.85 11.29
CA TYR A 344 0.17 6.46 12.08
C TYR A 344 0.47 4.99 11.86
N PRO A 345 1.73 4.59 11.77
CA PRO A 345 2.08 3.21 12.00
C PRO A 345 1.65 2.85 13.43
N GLU A 346 1.12 1.66 13.64
CA GLU A 346 0.80 1.19 14.98
C GLU A 346 2.03 1.35 15.84
N GLU A 347 1.88 2.02 16.99
CA GLU A 347 2.97 2.53 17.80
C GLU A 347 4.03 1.43 18.04
N LEU A 348 5.28 1.73 17.70
CA LEU A 348 6.45 0.92 18.03
C LEU A 348 6.65 -0.41 17.29
N VAL A 349 5.83 -0.75 16.29
CA VAL A 349 6.02 -2.00 15.52
C VAL A 349 7.37 -2.02 14.77
N PHE A 350 7.89 -0.86 14.40
CA PHE A 350 9.13 -0.73 13.63
C PHE A 350 10.39 -0.55 14.48
N MET A 351 10.25 -0.37 15.79
CA MET A 351 11.40 -0.22 16.67
C MET A 351 11.93 -1.59 17.08
N THR A 352 13.24 -1.76 16.98
CA THR A 352 13.91 -2.92 17.57
C THR A 352 13.76 -2.89 19.08
N MET A 353 13.91 -4.04 19.75
CA MET A 353 13.85 -4.12 21.20
C MET A 353 14.85 -3.15 21.88
N ASP A 354 16.05 -3.01 21.30
CA ASP A 354 17.06 -2.05 21.77
C ASP A 354 16.63 -0.60 21.64
N GLN A 355 15.96 -0.25 20.54
CA GLN A 355 15.42 1.10 20.34
C GLN A 355 14.28 1.39 21.33
N LYS A 356 13.40 0.41 21.57
CA LYS A 356 12.33 0.49 22.58
C LYS A 356 12.88 0.69 23.99
N LEU A 357 13.93 -0.05 24.34
CA LEU A 357 14.63 0.11 25.61
C LEU A 357 15.23 1.51 25.76
N ARG A 358 15.97 1.99 24.75
CA ARG A 358 16.56 3.34 24.77
C ARG A 358 15.50 4.44 24.87
N MET A 359 14.36 4.27 24.18
CA MET A 359 13.26 5.21 24.25
C MET A 359 12.68 5.24 25.67
N ILE A 360 12.45 4.09 26.30
CA ILE A 360 11.97 4.01 27.68
C ILE A 360 12.99 4.63 28.65
N GLU A 361 14.27 4.33 28.49
CA GLU A 361 15.35 4.93 29.30
C GLU A 361 15.40 6.44 29.15
N SER A 362 15.17 6.98 27.96
CA SER A 362 15.18 8.41 27.70
C SER A 362 13.92 9.13 28.21
N LEU A 363 12.73 8.53 28.02
CA LEU A 363 11.45 9.19 28.36
C LEU A 363 10.97 8.93 29.78
N SER A 364 11.40 7.81 30.42
CA SER A 364 11.00 7.52 31.80
C SER A 364 11.40 8.58 32.81
N PRO A 365 12.65 9.13 32.80
CA PRO A 365 13.05 10.12 33.77
C PRO A 365 12.26 11.43 33.68
N THR A 366 11.77 11.78 32.47
CA THR A 366 11.00 13.00 32.23
C THR A 366 9.50 12.84 32.50
N GLY A 367 9.04 11.63 32.86
CA GLY A 367 7.61 11.33 33.02
C GLY A 367 6.85 11.32 31.67
N GLY A 368 7.54 11.19 30.55
CA GLY A 368 6.96 11.16 29.20
C GLY A 368 6.15 9.91 28.88
N LEU A 369 6.25 8.86 29.72
CA LEU A 369 5.53 7.59 29.53
C LEU A 369 4.79 7.20 30.82
N TYR A 370 3.54 6.72 30.67
CA TYR A 370 2.82 6.07 31.75
C TYR A 370 3.36 4.67 32.01
N GLU A 371 3.25 4.18 33.25
CA GLU A 371 3.77 2.86 33.61
C GLU A 371 3.13 1.71 32.84
N ASN A 372 1.83 1.81 32.56
CA ASN A 372 1.14 0.83 31.72
C ASN A 372 1.56 0.89 30.24
N GLU A 373 1.96 2.04 29.72
CA GLU A 373 2.53 2.14 28.38
C GLU A 373 3.87 1.41 28.30
N LYS A 374 4.74 1.59 29.29
CA LYS A 374 6.02 0.85 29.38
C LYS A 374 5.80 -0.66 29.37
N ARG A 375 4.79 -1.12 30.09
CA ARG A 375 4.43 -2.56 30.14
C ARG A 375 3.93 -3.04 28.76
N THR A 376 3.06 -2.26 28.12
CA THR A 376 2.48 -2.60 26.81
C THR A 376 3.54 -2.67 25.71
N ILE A 377 4.56 -1.82 25.76
CA ILE A 377 5.71 -1.84 24.82
C ILE A 377 6.42 -3.20 24.84
N PHE A 378 6.47 -3.88 26.00
CA PHE A 378 7.03 -5.22 26.14
C PHE A 378 6.01 -6.35 26.00
N GLY A 379 4.76 -6.04 25.61
CA GLY A 379 3.69 -7.04 25.48
C GLY A 379 3.13 -7.52 26.81
N MET A 380 3.42 -6.84 27.93
CA MET A 380 2.84 -7.13 29.23
C MET A 380 1.46 -6.53 29.36
N LYS A 381 0.55 -7.20 30.06
CA LYS A 381 -0.81 -6.69 30.31
C LYS A 381 -0.76 -5.45 31.20
N PRO A 382 -1.59 -4.43 30.94
CA PRO A 382 -1.78 -3.30 31.83
C PRO A 382 -2.26 -3.75 33.22
N GLU A 383 -1.80 -3.09 34.27
CA GLU A 383 -2.26 -3.31 35.65
C GLU A 383 -3.21 -2.20 36.10
N PRO A 384 -4.35 -2.53 36.72
CA PRO A 384 -5.31 -1.54 37.19
C PRO A 384 -4.72 -0.52 38.14
N GLU A 385 -3.79 -0.95 39.00
CA GLU A 385 -3.15 -0.10 40.02
C GLU A 385 -2.19 0.95 39.43
N LEU A 386 -1.75 0.75 38.17
CA LEU A 386 -0.83 1.62 37.45
C LEU A 386 -1.54 2.58 36.47
N ILE A 387 -2.88 2.58 36.44
CA ILE A 387 -3.65 3.47 35.57
C ILE A 387 -3.38 4.94 35.96
N GLY A 388 -2.95 5.74 34.99
CA GLY A 388 -2.66 7.16 35.19
C GLY A 388 -1.38 7.48 35.99
N LYS A 389 -0.62 6.46 36.45
CA LYS A 389 0.64 6.68 37.15
C LYS A 389 1.80 6.85 36.17
N ARG A 390 2.61 7.86 36.43
CA ARG A 390 3.90 8.09 35.78
C ARG A 390 4.90 8.57 36.82
N TYR A 391 6.14 8.12 36.71
CA TYR A 391 7.21 8.52 37.61
C TYR A 391 8.14 9.50 36.92
N ILE A 392 8.57 10.52 37.64
CA ILE A 392 9.49 11.55 37.18
C ILE A 392 10.73 11.49 38.05
N SER A 393 11.89 11.63 37.44
CA SER A 393 13.13 11.79 38.19
C SER A 393 13.18 13.19 38.84
N LEU A 394 13.43 13.24 40.13
CA LEU A 394 13.59 14.51 40.87
C LEU A 394 14.82 15.33 40.43
N ASN A 395 15.66 14.78 39.56
CA ASN A 395 16.85 15.46 39.05
C ASN A 395 16.55 16.42 37.88
N TRP A 396 15.29 16.51 37.44
CA TRP A 396 14.88 17.38 36.34
C TRP A 396 14.05 18.54 36.87
N ILE A 397 14.40 19.75 36.46
CA ILE A 397 13.67 20.98 36.77
C ILE A 397 13.21 21.63 35.47
N GLU A 398 12.11 22.36 35.49
CA GLU A 398 11.64 23.11 34.34
C GLU A 398 12.70 24.13 33.90
N ALA A 399 13.00 24.20 32.60
CA ALA A 399 14.06 25.04 32.06
C ALA A 399 13.91 26.54 32.45
N ASN A 400 12.66 27.01 32.57
CA ASN A 400 12.35 28.37 32.99
C ASN A 400 12.65 28.65 34.47
N GLN A 401 12.67 27.60 35.29
CA GLN A 401 12.94 27.69 36.74
C GLN A 401 14.39 27.32 37.13
N ALA A 402 15.16 26.82 36.12
CA ALA A 402 16.51 26.31 36.39
C ALA A 402 17.43 27.39 36.96
N ALA A 403 17.32 28.63 36.53
CA ALA A 403 18.10 29.76 37.04
C ALA A 403 17.75 30.11 38.52
N ASP A 404 16.47 30.09 38.88
CA ASP A 404 15.98 30.36 40.21
C ASP A 404 16.32 29.23 41.18
N TYR A 405 16.28 27.98 40.72
CA TYR A 405 16.72 26.84 41.48
C TYR A 405 18.23 26.86 41.78
N GLN A 406 19.05 27.20 40.80
CA GLN A 406 20.51 27.35 40.98
C GLN A 406 20.88 28.51 41.92
N LEU A 407 20.05 29.54 41.96
CA LEU A 407 20.22 30.69 42.86
C LEU A 407 19.59 30.49 44.23
N GLY A 408 19.00 29.33 44.52
CA GLY A 408 18.35 29.02 45.79
C GLY A 408 17.11 29.85 46.11
N LYS A 409 16.44 30.40 45.06
CA LYS A 409 15.28 31.29 45.22
C LYS A 409 13.92 30.55 45.16
N VAL A 410 13.92 29.24 44.99
CA VAL A 410 12.68 28.46 45.01
C VAL A 410 12.26 28.24 46.47
N ASN A 411 11.32 29.02 46.95
CA ASN A 411 10.60 28.75 48.20
C ASN A 411 9.69 27.55 47.96
N VAL A 412 10.03 26.42 48.54
CA VAL A 412 9.11 25.31 48.68
C VAL A 412 8.06 25.77 49.70
N GLU A 413 6.86 26.12 49.28
CA GLU A 413 5.72 26.22 50.20
C GLU A 413 5.45 24.83 50.75
N VAL A 414 5.94 24.61 51.96
CA VAL A 414 5.55 23.47 52.76
C VAL A 414 4.10 23.72 53.16
N VAL A 415 3.17 23.03 52.59
CA VAL A 415 1.79 22.97 53.09
C VAL A 415 1.83 22.26 54.43
N ASP A 416 1.85 23.02 55.52
CA ASP A 416 1.64 22.49 56.87
C ASP A 416 0.24 21.88 56.90
N GLU A 417 0.18 20.56 57.06
CA GLU A 417 -1.02 19.87 57.48
C GLU A 417 -1.38 20.33 58.87
N GLU A 418 -2.33 21.24 59.00
CA GLU A 418 -2.99 21.51 60.29
C GLU A 418 -3.61 20.20 60.78
N LYS A 419 -3.01 19.76 61.91
CA LYS A 419 -3.61 18.76 62.77
C LYS A 419 -4.89 19.36 63.36
N GLU A 420 -6.05 18.96 62.92
CA GLU A 420 -7.25 19.08 63.74
C GLU A 420 -7.20 18.02 64.82
N GLU A 421 -6.86 18.47 66.05
CA GLU A 421 -7.26 17.81 67.30
C GLU A 421 -8.73 18.15 67.56
N VAL A 422 -9.59 17.17 67.65
CA VAL A 422 -10.56 16.82 68.73
C VAL A 422 -11.45 15.71 68.22
#